data_fa29d7609a83bbe6d54db569a5a4e715
#
_entry.id   fa29d7609a83bbe6d54db569a5a4e715
#
_cell.length_a   1.000
_cell.length_b   1.000
_cell.length_c   1.000
_cell.angle_alpha   90.00
_cell.angle_beta   90.00
_cell.angle_gamma   90.00
#
_symmetry.space_group_name_H-M   'P 1'
#
loop_
_entity.id
_entity.type
_entity.pdbx_description
1 polymer ?
#
loop_
_entity_poly.entity_id
_entity_poly.type
_entity_poly.pdbx_seq_one_letter_code
_entity_poly.pdbx_strand_id
1 'polypeptide(L)'
;MNNKISKIDDWIIPLYKIYTDDEDLQLISKVIQRGTQWALGPEIEELEKEIASYVNSDYCVTLNSGTSALHATYLAYGIGNLDEVLVPSFSFISTANSVLFVNAKPVFCDIEESTLGLDSSLLAQNITSKTKAIVPMDYGGLPCNILKIKEFAEENNLLLIEDAAEALGSSIQGKKIGSISDSSIFSFCGNKVLTTGEGGAITTNSKSIFEKLKLIRSHGRVDSKNYFENPNESTYLNTGYNWRMSSITAALGLTQLKKLDKLISLRQKNAKNIINKISKFDLKIITGPDNSDHIFQMFSIRLKNKDIRDKLHNFLIKKRIFSKIYFSPIHLNSFYMNKFNTTNGMLPITELISNQILT
;
A
#
# COMPACT_ATOMS: atom_id res chain seq x y z
N MET A 1 24.17 4.21 25.57
CA MET A 1 24.98 5.01 24.61
C MET A 1 24.11 5.37 23.45
N ASN A 2 23.59 6.61 23.40
CA ASN A 2 22.75 7.11 22.32
C ASN A 2 23.65 7.47 21.13
N ASN A 3 23.88 6.53 20.21
CA ASN A 3 24.40 6.88 18.90
C ASN A 3 23.26 7.57 18.12
N LYS A 4 23.25 8.89 18.10
CA LYS A 4 22.40 9.70 17.23
C LYS A 4 22.87 9.55 15.77
N ILE A 5 22.46 8.46 15.10
CA ILE A 5 22.45 8.41 13.65
C ILE A 5 21.20 9.19 13.26
N SER A 6 21.36 10.47 12.90
CA SER A 6 20.24 11.40 12.74
C SER A 6 19.97 11.81 11.28
N LYS A 7 20.84 11.42 10.34
CA LYS A 7 20.70 11.78 8.92
C LYS A 7 20.75 10.54 8.02
N ILE A 8 20.02 10.57 6.93
CA ILE A 8 19.99 9.48 5.94
C ILE A 8 21.38 9.23 5.35
N ASP A 9 22.19 10.27 5.24
CA ASP A 9 23.57 10.24 4.74
C ASP A 9 24.57 9.55 5.70
N ASP A 10 24.17 9.30 6.93
CA ASP A 10 24.99 8.58 7.91
C ASP A 10 24.99 7.07 7.68
N TRP A 11 24.09 6.54 6.85
CA TRP A 11 23.99 5.12 6.55
C TRP A 11 24.84 4.73 5.33
N ILE A 12 25.62 3.66 5.45
CA ILE A 12 26.31 3.05 4.29
C ILE A 12 25.27 2.40 3.36
N ILE A 13 24.29 1.72 3.97
CA ILE A 13 23.13 1.18 3.26
C ILE A 13 21.88 1.74 3.95
N PRO A 14 21.21 2.74 3.37
CA PRO A 14 19.95 3.27 3.89
C PRO A 14 18.80 2.29 3.63
N LEU A 15 17.66 2.49 4.30
CA LEU A 15 16.46 1.67 4.10
C LEU A 15 15.98 1.71 2.64
N TYR A 16 16.07 2.88 2.02
CA TYR A 16 15.75 3.08 0.60
C TYR A 16 16.59 4.24 0.03
N LYS A 17 16.72 4.25 -1.27
CA LYS A 17 17.24 5.37 -2.05
C LYS A 17 16.37 5.55 -3.27
N ILE A 18 15.87 6.76 -3.47
CA ILE A 18 15.05 7.11 -4.63
C ILE A 18 15.96 7.15 -5.87
N TYR A 19 15.51 6.51 -6.94
CA TYR A 19 16.13 6.62 -8.24
C TYR A 19 15.47 7.76 -9.01
N THR A 20 16.28 8.72 -9.46
CA THR A 20 15.84 9.84 -10.29
C THR A 20 16.82 10.04 -11.43
N ASP A 21 16.35 10.61 -12.53
CA ASP A 21 17.16 11.01 -13.69
C ASP A 21 16.62 12.32 -14.32
N ASP A 22 17.23 12.70 -15.46
CA ASP A 22 16.90 13.95 -16.14
C ASP A 22 15.47 14.00 -16.66
N GLU A 23 14.82 12.86 -16.97
CA GLU A 23 13.42 12.84 -17.40
C GLU A 23 12.47 13.34 -16.29
N ASP A 24 12.76 12.97 -15.04
CA ASP A 24 12.00 13.43 -13.88
C ASP A 24 12.07 14.96 -13.75
N LEU A 25 13.29 15.50 -13.85
CA LEU A 25 13.53 16.95 -13.76
C LEU A 25 12.90 17.71 -14.91
N GLN A 26 13.02 17.20 -16.15
CA GLN A 26 12.49 17.84 -17.34
C GLN A 26 10.97 17.95 -17.30
N LEU A 27 10.25 16.87 -16.93
CA LEU A 27 8.80 16.89 -16.94
C LEU A 27 8.25 17.79 -15.83
N ILE A 28 8.81 17.72 -14.62
CA ILE A 28 8.45 18.64 -13.52
C ILE A 28 8.70 20.10 -13.92
N SER A 29 9.87 20.39 -14.52
CA SER A 29 10.22 21.73 -14.97
C SER A 29 9.22 22.28 -16.00
N LYS A 30 8.76 21.45 -16.95
CA LYS A 30 7.71 21.82 -17.92
C LYS A 30 6.41 22.26 -17.23
N VAL A 31 5.98 21.49 -16.20
CA VAL A 31 4.76 21.83 -15.43
C VAL A 31 4.93 23.15 -14.70
N ILE A 32 6.10 23.38 -14.08
CA ILE A 32 6.39 24.64 -13.37
C ILE A 32 6.44 25.81 -14.35
N GLN A 33 7.15 25.69 -15.47
CA GLN A 33 7.30 26.73 -16.49
C GLN A 33 5.99 27.09 -17.19
N ARG A 34 5.03 26.16 -17.28
CA ARG A 34 3.69 26.44 -17.78
C ARG A 34 2.98 27.56 -16.99
N GLY A 35 3.27 27.72 -15.70
CA GLY A 35 2.76 28.79 -14.85
C GLY A 35 1.28 28.68 -14.47
N THR A 36 0.57 27.67 -14.98
CA THR A 36 -0.86 27.42 -14.72
C THR A 36 -1.11 25.93 -14.49
N GLN A 37 -2.30 25.56 -14.00
CA GLN A 37 -2.78 24.16 -13.88
C GLN A 37 -1.84 23.26 -13.03
N TRP A 38 -1.22 23.82 -12.00
CA TRP A 38 -0.36 23.05 -11.11
C TRP A 38 -1.15 22.11 -10.21
N ALA A 39 -2.38 22.49 -9.84
CA ALA A 39 -3.25 21.69 -8.98
C ALA A 39 -4.07 20.65 -9.77
N LEU A 40 -4.53 21.01 -10.96
CA LEU A 40 -5.34 20.16 -11.84
C LEU A 40 -4.91 20.42 -13.30
N GLY A 41 -3.96 19.64 -13.78
CA GLY A 41 -3.48 19.67 -15.15
C GLY A 41 -3.57 18.27 -15.80
N PRO A 42 -3.20 18.17 -17.09
CA PRO A 42 -3.34 16.96 -17.87
C PRO A 42 -2.51 15.78 -17.35
N GLU A 43 -1.44 16.04 -16.60
CA GLU A 43 -0.56 14.99 -16.08
C GLU A 43 -1.27 14.05 -15.12
N ILE A 44 -2.34 14.51 -14.46
CA ILE A 44 -3.13 13.71 -13.53
C ILE A 44 -3.92 12.65 -14.30
N GLU A 45 -4.66 13.07 -15.35
CA GLU A 45 -5.46 12.16 -16.17
C GLU A 45 -4.55 11.18 -16.95
N GLU A 46 -3.41 11.65 -17.43
CA GLU A 46 -2.41 10.81 -18.09
C GLU A 46 -1.87 9.75 -17.14
N LEU A 47 -1.48 10.13 -15.91
CA LEU A 47 -1.00 9.18 -14.90
C LEU A 47 -2.07 8.16 -14.51
N GLU A 48 -3.31 8.59 -14.33
CA GLU A 48 -4.45 7.70 -14.03
C GLU A 48 -4.66 6.67 -15.14
N LYS A 49 -4.63 7.11 -16.39
CA LYS A 49 -4.74 6.23 -17.57
C LYS A 49 -3.58 5.24 -17.66
N GLU A 50 -2.36 5.71 -17.48
CA GLU A 50 -1.17 4.87 -17.56
C GLU A 50 -1.12 3.83 -16.42
N ILE A 51 -1.50 4.19 -15.18
CA ILE A 51 -1.58 3.23 -14.07
C ILE A 51 -2.67 2.19 -14.34
N ALA A 52 -3.87 2.61 -14.76
CA ALA A 52 -4.97 1.69 -15.09
C ALA A 52 -4.54 0.68 -16.16
N SER A 53 -3.92 1.17 -17.23
CA SER A 53 -3.35 0.34 -18.31
C SER A 53 -2.28 -0.63 -17.79
N TYR A 54 -1.36 -0.14 -16.95
CA TYR A 54 -0.24 -0.93 -16.44
C TYR A 54 -0.69 -2.12 -15.57
N VAL A 55 -1.71 -1.92 -14.74
CA VAL A 55 -2.25 -2.99 -13.90
C VAL A 55 -3.40 -3.77 -14.56
N ASN A 56 -3.85 -3.37 -15.76
CA ASN A 56 -4.95 -3.99 -16.48
C ASN A 56 -6.31 -3.82 -15.75
N SER A 57 -6.59 -2.60 -15.32
CA SER A 57 -7.87 -2.16 -14.73
C SER A 57 -8.53 -1.11 -15.61
N ASP A 58 -9.88 -0.99 -15.56
CA ASP A 58 -10.61 -0.04 -16.38
C ASP A 58 -10.43 1.42 -15.95
N TYR A 59 -10.30 1.65 -14.63
CA TYR A 59 -10.26 2.99 -14.04
C TYR A 59 -9.17 3.12 -12.98
N CYS A 60 -8.61 4.32 -12.90
CA CYS A 60 -7.73 4.73 -11.82
C CYS A 60 -8.07 6.14 -11.35
N VAL A 61 -7.96 6.40 -10.05
CA VAL A 61 -8.08 7.71 -9.43
C VAL A 61 -6.86 7.95 -8.55
N THR A 62 -6.09 9.01 -8.84
CA THR A 62 -4.94 9.40 -8.02
C THR A 62 -5.35 10.30 -6.87
N LEU A 63 -4.69 10.14 -5.72
CA LEU A 63 -4.90 10.91 -4.50
C LEU A 63 -3.55 11.37 -3.92
N ASN A 64 -3.61 12.22 -2.89
CA ASN A 64 -2.42 12.76 -2.23
C ASN A 64 -1.70 11.77 -1.29
N SER A 65 -2.26 10.60 -1.00
CA SER A 65 -1.62 9.55 -0.21
C SER A 65 -2.37 8.20 -0.33
N GLY A 66 -1.69 7.09 -0.03
CA GLY A 66 -2.34 5.78 0.11
C GLY A 66 -3.36 5.73 1.24
N THR A 67 -3.14 6.47 2.33
CA THR A 67 -4.09 6.57 3.44
C THR A 67 -5.41 7.23 3.03
N SER A 68 -5.34 8.32 2.27
CA SER A 68 -6.55 8.95 1.72
C SER A 68 -7.22 8.08 0.66
N ALA A 69 -6.45 7.25 -0.06
CA ALA A 69 -7.00 6.29 -1.01
C ALA A 69 -7.82 5.20 -0.29
N LEU A 70 -7.30 4.60 0.78
CA LEU A 70 -8.07 3.66 1.63
C LEU A 70 -9.37 4.31 2.15
N HIS A 71 -9.26 5.51 2.73
CA HIS A 71 -10.42 6.23 3.28
C HIS A 71 -11.46 6.55 2.20
N ALA A 72 -11.02 7.06 1.04
CA ALA A 72 -11.91 7.37 -0.08
C ALA A 72 -12.63 6.12 -0.61
N THR A 73 -11.95 4.98 -0.64
CA THR A 73 -12.52 3.72 -1.08
C THR A 73 -13.67 3.29 -0.15
N TYR A 74 -13.47 3.33 1.16
CA TYR A 74 -14.55 2.99 2.11
C TYR A 74 -15.76 3.92 1.96
N LEU A 75 -15.53 5.24 1.81
CA LEU A 75 -16.61 6.20 1.56
C LEU A 75 -17.35 5.90 0.25
N ALA A 76 -16.63 5.56 -0.82
CA ALA A 76 -17.23 5.27 -2.14
C ALA A 76 -18.13 4.02 -2.11
N TYR A 77 -17.76 3.01 -1.32
CA TYR A 77 -18.55 1.80 -1.11
C TYR A 77 -19.63 1.97 -0.03
N GLY A 78 -19.69 3.10 0.66
CA GLY A 78 -20.69 3.38 1.71
C GLY A 78 -20.42 2.60 2.99
N ILE A 79 -19.19 2.16 3.23
CA ILE A 79 -18.80 1.55 4.50
C ILE A 79 -18.80 2.63 5.59
N GLY A 80 -19.40 2.33 6.73
CA GLY A 80 -19.58 3.33 7.79
C GLY A 80 -19.92 2.75 9.15
N ASN A 81 -20.68 3.51 9.92
CA ASN A 81 -21.05 3.17 11.30
C ASN A 81 -21.73 1.81 11.38
N LEU A 82 -21.34 1.00 12.35
CA LEU A 82 -21.78 -0.38 12.61
C LEU A 82 -21.25 -1.44 11.64
N ASP A 83 -20.60 -1.06 10.56
CA ASP A 83 -19.95 -2.03 9.66
C ASP A 83 -18.64 -2.56 10.26
N GLU A 84 -18.31 -3.79 9.91
CA GLU A 84 -17.05 -4.43 10.25
C GLU A 84 -16.22 -4.68 8.99
N VAL A 85 -14.91 -4.45 9.09
CA VAL A 85 -13.96 -4.66 8.01
C VAL A 85 -12.85 -5.57 8.51
N LEU A 86 -12.64 -6.71 7.85
CA LEU A 86 -11.57 -7.64 8.16
C LEU A 86 -10.24 -7.09 7.64
N VAL A 87 -9.27 -6.98 8.52
CA VAL A 87 -7.92 -6.45 8.20
C VAL A 87 -6.83 -7.30 8.84
N PRO A 88 -5.64 -7.41 8.21
CA PRO A 88 -4.50 -8.03 8.88
C PRO A 88 -3.99 -7.13 10.01
N SER A 89 -3.53 -7.73 11.08
CA SER A 89 -2.79 -7.00 12.11
C SER A 89 -1.32 -6.83 11.78
N PHE A 90 -0.81 -7.60 10.83
CA PHE A 90 0.55 -7.48 10.30
C PHE A 90 0.56 -6.56 9.08
N SER A 91 0.38 -5.27 9.31
CA SER A 91 0.29 -4.24 8.28
C SER A 91 0.80 -2.90 8.79
N PHE A 92 0.89 -1.91 7.87
CA PHE A 92 1.03 -0.52 8.29
C PHE A 92 -0.29 -0.04 8.92
N ILE A 93 -0.16 0.85 9.89
CA ILE A 93 -1.29 1.31 10.72
C ILE A 93 -2.45 1.92 9.92
N SER A 94 -2.19 2.46 8.71
CA SER A 94 -3.21 3.07 7.84
C SER A 94 -4.31 2.10 7.45
N THR A 95 -4.00 0.81 7.26
CA THR A 95 -4.96 -0.23 6.89
C THR A 95 -6.10 -0.30 7.91
N ALA A 96 -5.77 -0.24 9.20
CA ALA A 96 -6.78 -0.26 10.28
C ALA A 96 -7.32 1.15 10.61
N ASN A 97 -6.48 2.19 10.61
CA ASN A 97 -6.92 3.56 10.90
C ASN A 97 -7.98 4.05 9.93
N SER A 98 -7.84 3.71 8.63
CA SER A 98 -8.78 4.17 7.60
C SER A 98 -10.19 3.62 7.80
N VAL A 99 -10.32 2.43 8.40
CA VAL A 99 -11.62 1.86 8.82
C VAL A 99 -12.27 2.74 9.90
N LEU A 100 -11.47 3.24 10.86
CA LEU A 100 -11.96 4.11 11.92
C LEU A 100 -12.38 5.49 11.41
N PHE A 101 -11.77 5.98 10.34
CA PHE A 101 -12.12 7.30 9.76
C PHE A 101 -13.56 7.34 9.23
N VAL A 102 -14.12 6.19 8.86
CA VAL A 102 -15.53 6.06 8.45
C VAL A 102 -16.44 5.55 9.58
N ASN A 103 -15.97 5.53 10.83
CA ASN A 103 -16.64 5.00 11.99
C ASN A 103 -17.02 3.50 11.92
N ALA A 104 -16.38 2.74 11.03
CA ALA A 104 -16.48 1.29 11.00
C ALA A 104 -15.53 0.66 12.02
N LYS A 105 -15.68 -0.64 12.25
CA LYS A 105 -14.87 -1.40 13.21
C LYS A 105 -13.86 -2.30 12.45
N PRO A 106 -12.55 -2.14 12.65
CA PRO A 106 -11.58 -3.12 12.15
C PRO A 106 -11.70 -4.41 12.97
N VAL A 107 -11.80 -5.54 12.27
CA VAL A 107 -11.73 -6.87 12.84
C VAL A 107 -10.38 -7.46 12.41
N PHE A 108 -9.48 -7.65 13.38
CA PHE A 108 -8.15 -8.15 13.09
C PHE A 108 -8.17 -9.64 12.84
N CYS A 109 -7.59 -10.06 11.72
CA CYS A 109 -7.41 -11.45 11.34
C CYS A 109 -5.93 -11.81 11.32
N ASP A 110 -5.62 -13.08 11.56
CA ASP A 110 -4.26 -13.58 11.52
C ASP A 110 -3.79 -13.76 10.07
N ILE A 111 -2.49 -13.95 9.90
CA ILE A 111 -1.82 -14.06 8.61
C ILE A 111 -1.31 -15.48 8.38
N GLU A 112 -1.06 -15.83 7.11
CA GLU A 112 -0.34 -17.04 6.73
C GLU A 112 1.17 -16.81 6.68
N GLU A 113 1.95 -17.86 6.93
CA GLU A 113 3.43 -17.76 6.95
C GLU A 113 4.06 -17.63 5.58
N SER A 114 3.36 -18.02 4.52
CA SER A 114 3.91 -18.13 3.16
C SER A 114 4.01 -16.78 2.45
N THR A 115 2.99 -15.93 2.61
CA THR A 115 2.91 -14.61 1.96
C THR A 115 2.95 -13.46 2.96
N LEU A 116 2.76 -13.74 4.25
CA LEU A 116 2.53 -12.76 5.32
C LEU A 116 1.27 -11.91 5.11
N GLY A 117 0.41 -12.31 4.19
CA GLY A 117 -0.93 -11.76 3.97
C GLY A 117 -1.98 -12.46 4.83
N LEU A 118 -3.24 -12.00 4.76
CA LEU A 118 -4.36 -12.62 5.47
C LEU A 118 -4.46 -14.13 5.19
N ASP A 119 -4.65 -14.92 6.24
CA ASP A 119 -4.93 -16.34 6.10
C ASP A 119 -6.39 -16.56 5.69
N SER A 120 -6.59 -16.96 4.44
CA SER A 120 -7.93 -17.21 3.88
C SER A 120 -8.70 -18.30 4.62
N SER A 121 -8.02 -19.27 5.25
CA SER A 121 -8.65 -20.36 6.01
C SER A 121 -9.27 -19.90 7.32
N LEU A 122 -8.86 -18.75 7.84
CA LEU A 122 -9.34 -18.17 9.10
C LEU A 122 -10.43 -17.12 8.92
N LEU A 123 -10.80 -16.76 7.68
CA LEU A 123 -11.77 -15.69 7.43
C LEU A 123 -13.17 -16.04 7.94
N ALA A 124 -13.61 -17.27 7.74
CA ALA A 124 -14.96 -17.72 8.09
C ALA A 124 -15.30 -17.53 9.58
N GLN A 125 -14.33 -17.68 10.46
CA GLN A 125 -14.56 -17.50 11.92
C GLN A 125 -14.63 -16.04 12.35
N ASN A 126 -14.25 -15.10 11.47
CA ASN A 126 -14.18 -13.68 11.77
C ASN A 126 -15.31 -12.86 11.13
N ILE A 127 -16.14 -13.45 10.26
CA ILE A 127 -17.27 -12.76 9.64
C ILE A 127 -18.50 -12.77 10.53
N THR A 128 -19.25 -11.67 10.49
CA THR A 128 -20.56 -11.50 11.13
C THR A 128 -21.55 -10.90 10.15
N SER A 129 -22.81 -10.76 10.51
CA SER A 129 -23.82 -10.05 9.71
C SER A 129 -23.47 -8.56 9.45
N LYS A 130 -22.50 -8.01 10.18
CA LYS A 130 -22.02 -6.62 10.04
C LYS A 130 -20.78 -6.51 9.11
N THR A 131 -20.18 -7.61 8.76
CA THR A 131 -18.99 -7.61 7.91
C THR A 131 -19.36 -7.12 6.51
N LYS A 132 -18.65 -6.13 5.99
CA LYS A 132 -18.87 -5.52 4.68
C LYS A 132 -17.70 -5.73 3.71
N ALA A 133 -16.48 -5.79 4.24
CA ALA A 133 -15.30 -5.89 3.39
C ALA A 133 -14.20 -6.74 4.04
N ILE A 134 -13.37 -7.31 3.17
CA ILE A 134 -12.09 -7.90 3.51
C ILE A 134 -11.01 -7.03 2.87
N VAL A 135 -9.99 -6.66 3.66
CA VAL A 135 -8.89 -5.80 3.20
C VAL A 135 -7.56 -6.52 3.42
N PRO A 136 -7.18 -7.44 2.53
CA PRO A 136 -5.85 -8.04 2.58
C PRO A 136 -4.78 -7.02 2.25
N MET A 137 -3.54 -7.29 2.67
CA MET A 137 -2.37 -6.46 2.37
C MET A 137 -1.28 -7.31 1.72
N ASP A 138 -0.65 -6.78 0.68
CA ASP A 138 0.44 -7.39 -0.07
C ASP A 138 1.78 -6.99 0.55
N TYR A 139 2.25 -7.79 1.50
CA TYR A 139 3.42 -7.47 2.29
C TYR A 139 4.70 -7.37 1.46
N GLY A 140 5.36 -6.22 1.54
CA GLY A 140 6.69 -6.03 0.95
C GLY A 140 6.75 -6.14 -0.57
N GLY A 141 5.60 -6.09 -1.24
CA GLY A 141 5.49 -6.30 -2.68
C GLY A 141 5.35 -7.76 -3.10
N LEU A 142 5.03 -8.62 -2.16
CA LEU A 142 4.63 -10.01 -2.39
C LEU A 142 3.10 -10.09 -2.38
N PRO A 143 2.45 -10.55 -3.46
CA PRO A 143 1.02 -10.77 -3.44
C PRO A 143 0.59 -11.74 -2.34
N CYS A 144 -0.43 -11.35 -1.57
CA CYS A 144 -1.11 -12.27 -0.68
C CYS A 144 -1.88 -13.34 -1.48
N ASN A 145 -2.51 -14.29 -0.81
CA ASN A 145 -3.31 -15.32 -1.48
C ASN A 145 -4.66 -14.76 -1.99
N ILE A 146 -4.57 -13.64 -2.75
CA ILE A 146 -5.70 -12.81 -3.14
C ILE A 146 -6.78 -13.58 -3.89
N LEU A 147 -6.41 -14.60 -4.67
CA LEU A 147 -7.38 -15.37 -5.45
C LEU A 147 -8.30 -16.20 -4.54
N LYS A 148 -7.76 -16.82 -3.48
CA LYS A 148 -8.58 -17.55 -2.49
C LYS A 148 -9.42 -16.59 -1.64
N ILE A 149 -8.85 -15.43 -1.29
CA ILE A 149 -9.59 -14.40 -0.55
C ILE A 149 -10.74 -13.86 -1.40
N LYS A 150 -10.53 -13.69 -2.70
CA LYS A 150 -11.58 -13.29 -3.65
C LYS A 150 -12.71 -14.31 -3.73
N GLU A 151 -12.39 -15.58 -3.90
CA GLU A 151 -13.37 -16.67 -3.91
C GLU A 151 -14.23 -16.65 -2.62
N PHE A 152 -13.58 -16.54 -1.47
CA PHE A 152 -14.27 -16.43 -0.19
C PHE A 152 -15.16 -15.17 -0.10
N ALA A 153 -14.66 -14.02 -0.57
CA ALA A 153 -15.43 -12.77 -0.55
C ALA A 153 -16.69 -12.85 -1.44
N GLU A 154 -16.56 -13.43 -2.64
CA GLU A 154 -17.66 -13.64 -3.58
C GLU A 154 -18.73 -14.59 -2.98
N GLU A 155 -18.33 -15.72 -2.39
CA GLU A 155 -19.24 -16.67 -1.72
C GLU A 155 -20.03 -16.05 -0.56
N ASN A 156 -19.45 -15.06 0.12
CA ASN A 156 -20.06 -14.41 1.29
C ASN A 156 -20.65 -13.03 1.00
N ASN A 157 -20.68 -12.59 -0.28
CA ASN A 157 -21.15 -11.26 -0.69
C ASN A 157 -20.43 -10.10 0.02
N LEU A 158 -19.12 -10.24 0.22
CA LEU A 158 -18.26 -9.25 0.84
C LEU A 158 -17.44 -8.50 -0.23
N LEU A 159 -17.16 -7.23 0.01
CA LEU A 159 -16.26 -6.45 -0.81
C LEU A 159 -14.81 -6.90 -0.58
N LEU A 160 -14.05 -7.02 -1.66
CA LEU A 160 -12.61 -7.24 -1.61
C LEU A 160 -11.89 -5.94 -1.96
N ILE A 161 -11.27 -5.30 -0.96
CA ILE A 161 -10.50 -4.07 -1.12
C ILE A 161 -9.03 -4.37 -0.81
N GLU A 162 -8.17 -4.35 -1.82
CA GLU A 162 -6.78 -4.78 -1.69
C GLU A 162 -5.88 -3.62 -1.27
N ASP A 163 -5.23 -3.72 -0.12
CA ASP A 163 -4.15 -2.81 0.27
C ASP A 163 -2.85 -3.23 -0.43
N ALA A 164 -2.71 -2.81 -1.66
CA ALA A 164 -1.56 -3.02 -2.52
C ALA A 164 -0.53 -1.89 -2.43
N ALA A 165 -0.49 -1.17 -1.29
CA ALA A 165 0.37 0.01 -1.09
C ALA A 165 1.87 -0.28 -1.31
N GLU A 166 2.26 -1.54 -1.36
CA GLU A 166 3.65 -1.99 -1.54
C GLU A 166 3.83 -2.86 -2.79
N ALA A 167 2.78 -3.07 -3.61
CA ALA A 167 2.74 -4.13 -4.61
C ALA A 167 2.50 -3.66 -6.05
N LEU A 168 2.66 -2.38 -6.36
CA LEU A 168 2.54 -1.91 -7.75
C LEU A 168 3.59 -2.56 -8.64
N GLY A 169 3.11 -3.37 -9.59
CA GLY A 169 3.93 -4.16 -10.51
C GLY A 169 4.01 -5.65 -10.17
N SER A 170 3.56 -6.06 -8.98
CA SER A 170 3.46 -7.48 -8.62
C SER A 170 2.37 -8.20 -9.43
N SER A 171 2.47 -9.52 -9.49
CA SER A 171 1.46 -10.37 -10.12
C SER A 171 1.33 -11.73 -9.43
N ILE A 172 0.17 -12.35 -9.56
CA ILE A 172 -0.08 -13.73 -9.13
C ILE A 172 -0.77 -14.49 -10.26
N GLN A 173 -0.23 -15.65 -10.63
CA GLN A 173 -0.71 -16.47 -11.76
C GLN A 173 -0.87 -15.65 -13.06
N GLY A 174 0.05 -14.72 -13.30
CA GLY A 174 0.05 -13.83 -14.47
C GLY A 174 -0.95 -12.67 -14.41
N LYS A 175 -1.77 -12.56 -13.35
CA LYS A 175 -2.69 -11.44 -13.14
C LYS A 175 -2.00 -10.35 -12.33
N LYS A 176 -1.99 -9.12 -12.84
CA LYS A 176 -1.42 -7.98 -12.12
C LYS A 176 -2.23 -7.64 -10.86
N ILE A 177 -1.52 -7.36 -9.76
CA ILE A 177 -2.12 -6.74 -8.58
C ILE A 177 -2.67 -5.37 -8.99
N GLY A 178 -3.89 -5.08 -8.58
CA GLY A 178 -4.64 -3.90 -9.03
C GLY A 178 -5.79 -4.20 -9.99
N SER A 179 -5.89 -5.45 -10.52
CA SER A 179 -6.95 -5.86 -11.44
C SER A 179 -7.87 -6.96 -10.91
N ILE A 180 -7.59 -7.49 -9.71
CA ILE A 180 -8.23 -8.71 -9.19
C ILE A 180 -9.40 -8.38 -8.27
N SER A 181 -9.23 -7.38 -7.42
CA SER A 181 -10.17 -6.99 -6.36
C SER A 181 -11.24 -6.01 -6.87
N ASP A 182 -12.27 -5.74 -6.09
CA ASP A 182 -13.25 -4.68 -6.40
C ASP A 182 -12.57 -3.30 -6.49
N SER A 183 -11.60 -3.05 -5.61
CA SER A 183 -10.67 -1.91 -5.70
C SER A 183 -9.33 -2.27 -5.06
N SER A 184 -8.24 -1.77 -5.65
CA SER A 184 -6.90 -1.90 -5.09
C SER A 184 -6.27 -0.53 -4.86
N ILE A 185 -5.54 -0.40 -3.75
CA ILE A 185 -4.96 0.86 -3.30
C ILE A 185 -3.44 0.80 -3.41
N PHE A 186 -2.84 1.78 -4.07
CA PHE A 186 -1.39 1.95 -4.19
C PHE A 186 -0.91 3.18 -3.42
N SER A 187 0.32 3.13 -2.94
CA SER A 187 1.01 4.24 -2.29
C SER A 187 2.24 4.65 -3.09
N PHE A 188 2.46 5.96 -3.19
CA PHE A 188 3.62 6.56 -3.84
C PHE A 188 4.49 7.35 -2.84
N CYS A 189 4.46 6.95 -1.56
CA CYS A 189 5.32 7.50 -0.52
C CYS A 189 6.81 7.31 -0.88
N GLY A 190 7.69 8.11 -0.28
CA GLY A 190 9.11 8.19 -0.62
C GLY A 190 9.89 6.87 -0.65
N ASN A 191 9.46 5.86 0.09
CA ASN A 191 10.12 4.55 0.14
C ASN A 191 9.59 3.52 -0.88
N LYS A 192 8.55 3.84 -1.66
CA LYS A 192 7.93 2.90 -2.60
C LYS A 192 8.76 2.72 -3.88
N VAL A 193 8.51 1.62 -4.62
CA VAL A 193 9.23 1.35 -5.90
C VAL A 193 8.98 2.47 -6.90
N LEU A 194 7.71 2.87 -7.04
CA LEU A 194 7.33 4.12 -7.69
C LEU A 194 7.03 5.13 -6.60
N THR A 195 7.67 6.28 -6.65
CA THR A 195 7.43 7.35 -5.66
C THR A 195 7.18 8.70 -6.31
N THR A 196 6.31 9.47 -5.68
CA THR A 196 6.08 10.89 -5.99
C THR A 196 6.39 11.78 -4.77
N GLY A 197 7.14 11.23 -3.80
CA GLY A 197 7.35 11.82 -2.48
C GLY A 197 6.18 11.50 -1.54
N GLU A 198 5.00 11.95 -1.87
CA GLU A 198 3.71 11.55 -1.32
C GLU A 198 2.70 11.38 -2.45
N GLY A 199 1.80 10.42 -2.33
CA GLY A 199 0.78 10.12 -3.33
C GLY A 199 0.14 8.77 -3.11
N GLY A 200 -0.92 8.52 -3.85
CA GLY A 200 -1.61 7.23 -3.89
C GLY A 200 -2.50 7.12 -5.11
N ALA A 201 -2.98 5.92 -5.37
CA ALA A 201 -3.95 5.64 -6.41
C ALA A 201 -4.93 4.56 -5.97
N ILE A 202 -6.11 4.58 -6.58
CA ILE A 202 -7.13 3.54 -6.45
C ILE A 202 -7.42 3.05 -7.86
N THR A 203 -7.36 1.74 -8.08
CA THR A 203 -7.83 1.11 -9.32
C THR A 203 -9.12 0.35 -9.07
N THR A 204 -10.00 0.32 -10.05
CA THR A 204 -11.29 -0.39 -10.01
C THR A 204 -11.82 -0.62 -11.42
N ASN A 205 -12.63 -1.67 -11.60
CA ASN A 205 -13.36 -1.92 -12.85
C ASN A 205 -14.81 -1.40 -12.80
N SER A 206 -15.21 -0.79 -11.67
CA SER A 206 -16.55 -0.22 -11.48
C SER A 206 -16.60 1.26 -11.84
N LYS A 207 -17.29 1.60 -12.93
CA LYS A 207 -17.52 2.99 -13.33
C LYS A 207 -18.21 3.81 -12.24
N SER A 208 -19.17 3.22 -11.54
CA SER A 208 -19.92 3.93 -10.49
C SER A 208 -19.02 4.28 -9.30
N ILE A 209 -18.11 3.39 -8.91
CA ILE A 209 -17.11 3.66 -7.85
C ILE A 209 -16.11 4.71 -8.31
N PHE A 210 -15.60 4.61 -9.54
CA PHE A 210 -14.72 5.62 -10.13
C PHE A 210 -15.32 7.03 -10.07
N GLU A 211 -16.58 7.18 -10.47
CA GLU A 211 -17.28 8.48 -10.42
C GLU A 211 -17.45 9.01 -9.00
N LYS A 212 -17.82 8.16 -8.04
CA LYS A 212 -17.88 8.53 -6.63
C LYS A 212 -16.52 8.95 -6.07
N LEU A 213 -15.44 8.23 -6.40
CA LEU A 213 -14.08 8.56 -5.96
C LEU A 213 -13.63 9.92 -6.48
N LYS A 214 -13.95 10.27 -7.73
CA LYS A 214 -13.66 11.61 -8.28
C LYS A 214 -14.35 12.72 -7.50
N LEU A 215 -15.60 12.53 -7.11
CA LEU A 215 -16.33 13.48 -6.26
C LEU A 215 -15.71 13.59 -4.87
N ILE A 216 -15.47 12.45 -4.21
CA ILE A 216 -14.90 12.38 -2.85
C ILE A 216 -13.53 13.07 -2.80
N ARG A 217 -12.68 12.83 -3.80
CA ARG A 217 -11.34 13.42 -3.92
C ARG A 217 -11.35 14.93 -4.00
N SER A 218 -12.42 15.54 -4.56
CA SER A 218 -12.47 16.96 -4.90
C SER A 218 -13.73 17.67 -4.41
N HIS A 219 -13.93 17.72 -3.09
CA HIS A 219 -15.00 18.48 -2.41
C HIS A 219 -16.44 18.05 -2.78
N GLY A 220 -16.66 16.92 -3.43
CA GLY A 220 -17.99 16.51 -3.96
C GLY A 220 -18.41 17.25 -5.23
N ARG A 221 -17.48 17.90 -5.92
CA ARG A 221 -17.72 18.73 -7.09
C ARG A 221 -17.76 17.92 -8.39
N VAL A 222 -18.71 18.23 -9.24
CA VAL A 222 -18.93 17.52 -10.53
C VAL A 222 -17.97 17.98 -11.62
N ASP A 223 -17.42 19.20 -11.52
CA ASP A 223 -16.66 19.84 -12.60
C ASP A 223 -15.37 19.10 -12.91
N SER A 224 -15.18 18.78 -14.18
CA SER A 224 -13.90 18.29 -14.72
C SER A 224 -12.88 19.43 -14.93
N LYS A 225 -13.31 20.70 -14.89
CA LYS A 225 -12.47 21.88 -15.10
C LYS A 225 -11.88 22.40 -13.79
N ASN A 226 -10.73 23.07 -13.91
CA ASN A 226 -10.14 23.78 -12.79
C ASN A 226 -11.14 24.81 -12.24
N TYR A 227 -11.37 24.82 -10.93
CA TYR A 227 -12.31 25.74 -10.27
C TYR A 227 -12.09 27.20 -10.66
N PHE A 228 -10.82 27.62 -10.73
CA PHE A 228 -10.45 29.01 -11.04
C PHE A 228 -10.47 29.34 -12.56
N GLU A 229 -10.64 28.37 -13.41
CA GLU A 229 -10.76 28.53 -14.87
C GLU A 229 -12.20 28.44 -15.36
N ASN A 230 -13.12 28.02 -14.49
CA ASN A 230 -14.54 27.95 -14.80
C ASN A 230 -15.23 29.24 -14.33
N PRO A 231 -15.77 30.08 -15.26
CA PRO A 231 -16.48 31.31 -14.88
C PRO A 231 -17.87 31.07 -14.29
N ASN A 232 -18.38 29.83 -14.38
CA ASN A 232 -19.70 29.46 -13.86
C ASN A 232 -19.62 28.94 -12.42
N GLU A 233 -20.74 28.93 -11.73
CA GLU A 233 -20.87 28.31 -10.42
C GLU A 233 -20.61 26.79 -10.50
N SER A 234 -19.92 26.27 -9.49
CA SER A 234 -19.65 24.84 -9.36
C SER A 234 -20.83 24.11 -8.72
N THR A 235 -21.15 22.94 -9.24
CA THR A 235 -22.18 22.07 -8.67
C THR A 235 -21.55 21.05 -7.74
N TYR A 236 -22.05 20.97 -6.52
CA TYR A 236 -21.63 20.01 -5.50
C TYR A 236 -22.74 19.00 -5.26
N LEU A 237 -22.45 17.71 -5.48
CA LEU A 237 -23.43 16.62 -5.34
C LEU A 237 -23.30 15.88 -4.02
N ASN A 238 -22.19 16.00 -3.33
CA ASN A 238 -21.93 15.31 -2.07
C ASN A 238 -20.89 16.08 -1.25
N THR A 239 -20.67 15.66 -0.02
CA THR A 239 -19.47 16.03 0.73
C THR A 239 -18.23 15.39 0.09
N GLY A 240 -17.09 16.08 0.17
CA GLY A 240 -15.83 15.55 -0.31
C GLY A 240 -14.65 16.27 0.35
N TYR A 241 -13.47 15.83 0.01
CA TYR A 241 -12.22 16.23 0.62
C TYR A 241 -11.31 16.93 -0.40
N ASN A 242 -10.25 17.55 0.06
CA ASN A 242 -9.16 18.00 -0.79
C ASN A 242 -8.04 16.95 -0.78
N TRP A 243 -8.23 15.87 -1.48
CA TRP A 243 -7.25 14.77 -1.59
C TRP A 243 -6.65 14.63 -2.99
N ARG A 244 -6.74 15.69 -3.77
CA ARG A 244 -6.16 15.70 -5.12
C ARG A 244 -4.65 15.56 -5.10
N MET A 245 -4.12 14.79 -6.03
CA MET A 245 -2.72 14.86 -6.41
C MET A 245 -2.50 16.13 -7.24
N SER A 246 -1.36 16.82 -7.09
CA SER A 246 -1.00 17.95 -7.94
C SER A 246 -0.42 17.48 -9.27
N SER A 247 -0.52 18.31 -10.31
CA SER A 247 0.13 18.05 -11.60
C SER A 247 1.65 17.91 -11.50
N ILE A 248 2.28 18.66 -10.60
CA ILE A 248 3.73 18.55 -10.35
C ILE A 248 4.07 17.14 -9.82
N THR A 249 3.27 16.66 -8.88
CA THR A 249 3.40 15.31 -8.31
C THR A 249 3.09 14.23 -9.35
N ALA A 250 2.04 14.43 -10.16
CA ALA A 250 1.66 13.51 -11.22
C ALA A 250 2.72 13.41 -12.34
N ALA A 251 3.36 14.54 -12.68
CA ALA A 251 4.46 14.57 -13.63
C ALA A 251 5.63 13.66 -13.20
N LEU A 252 6.00 13.72 -11.91
CA LEU A 252 6.99 12.80 -11.36
C LEU A 252 6.48 11.36 -11.45
N GLY A 253 5.21 11.11 -11.11
CA GLY A 253 4.59 9.79 -11.22
C GLY A 253 4.68 9.18 -12.61
N LEU A 254 4.44 9.97 -13.65
CA LEU A 254 4.52 9.53 -15.06
C LEU A 254 5.92 9.04 -15.43
N THR A 255 6.95 9.80 -15.09
CA THR A 255 8.33 9.42 -15.40
C THR A 255 8.81 8.24 -14.56
N GLN A 256 8.39 8.15 -13.30
CA GLN A 256 8.67 7.01 -12.44
C GLN A 256 7.95 5.73 -12.92
N LEU A 257 6.71 5.83 -13.41
CA LEU A 257 5.97 4.69 -13.97
C LEU A 257 6.65 4.11 -15.21
N LYS A 258 7.16 4.94 -16.10
CA LYS A 258 7.94 4.49 -17.28
C LYS A 258 9.18 3.67 -16.91
N LYS A 259 9.74 3.90 -15.72
CA LYS A 259 10.93 3.21 -15.20
C LYS A 259 10.60 2.04 -14.29
N LEU A 260 9.34 1.81 -13.97
CA LEU A 260 8.92 0.88 -12.92
C LEU A 260 9.45 -0.54 -13.14
N ASP A 261 9.31 -1.11 -14.32
CA ASP A 261 9.78 -2.47 -14.61
C ASP A 261 11.30 -2.60 -14.50
N LYS A 262 12.04 -1.57 -14.92
CA LYS A 262 13.50 -1.51 -14.72
C LYS A 262 13.86 -1.50 -13.24
N LEU A 263 13.15 -0.70 -12.43
CA LEU A 263 13.38 -0.62 -10.99
C LEU A 263 13.05 -1.93 -10.28
N ILE A 264 11.95 -2.58 -10.66
CA ILE A 264 11.57 -3.91 -10.17
C ILE A 264 12.67 -4.94 -10.50
N SER A 265 13.12 -4.99 -11.77
CA SER A 265 14.17 -5.91 -12.20
C SER A 265 15.46 -5.74 -11.41
N LEU A 266 15.86 -4.48 -11.11
CA LEU A 266 17.04 -4.20 -10.29
C LEU A 266 16.87 -4.69 -8.84
N ARG A 267 15.66 -4.52 -8.25
CA ARG A 267 15.34 -5.01 -6.90
C ARG A 267 15.36 -6.53 -6.85
N GLN A 268 14.75 -7.20 -7.82
CA GLN A 268 14.74 -8.67 -7.93
C GLN A 268 16.18 -9.22 -8.11
N LYS A 269 17.00 -8.57 -8.94
CA LYS A 269 18.43 -8.92 -9.09
C LYS A 269 19.18 -8.77 -7.77
N ASN A 270 18.99 -7.69 -7.05
CA ASN A 270 19.61 -7.47 -5.74
C ASN A 270 19.14 -8.51 -4.72
N ALA A 271 17.83 -8.79 -4.65
CA ALA A 271 17.29 -9.82 -3.79
C ALA A 271 17.90 -11.19 -4.08
N LYS A 272 17.95 -11.60 -5.35
CA LYS A 272 18.59 -12.85 -5.78
C LYS A 272 20.06 -12.95 -5.36
N ASN A 273 20.81 -11.86 -5.49
CA ASN A 273 22.22 -11.79 -5.08
C ASN A 273 22.37 -11.95 -3.55
N ILE A 274 21.46 -11.34 -2.76
CA ILE A 274 21.47 -11.48 -1.31
C ILE A 274 21.09 -12.91 -0.94
N ILE A 275 20.00 -13.46 -1.50
CA ILE A 275 19.52 -14.83 -1.27
C ILE A 275 20.66 -15.82 -1.45
N ASN A 276 21.37 -15.76 -2.59
CA ASN A 276 22.49 -16.68 -2.89
C ASN A 276 23.62 -16.62 -1.83
N LYS A 277 23.81 -15.47 -1.19
CA LYS A 277 24.86 -15.31 -0.17
C LYS A 277 24.43 -15.78 1.21
N ILE A 278 23.14 -15.64 1.55
CA ILE A 278 22.64 -15.91 2.90
C ILE A 278 21.89 -17.24 3.04
N SER A 279 21.57 -17.94 1.95
CA SER A 279 20.86 -19.23 1.96
C SER A 279 21.55 -20.35 2.75
N LYS A 280 22.84 -20.20 3.01
CA LYS A 280 23.62 -21.13 3.86
C LYS A 280 23.39 -20.97 5.37
N PHE A 281 22.72 -19.92 5.79
CA PHE A 281 22.44 -19.66 7.20
C PHE A 281 21.05 -20.20 7.57
N ASP A 282 20.87 -20.55 8.84
CA ASP A 282 19.60 -21.01 9.41
C ASP A 282 18.64 -19.83 9.58
N LEU A 283 17.97 -19.45 8.47
CA LEU A 283 16.97 -18.39 8.39
C LEU A 283 15.98 -18.67 7.25
N LYS A 284 14.77 -18.13 7.37
CA LYS A 284 13.77 -18.20 6.29
C LYS A 284 13.76 -16.87 5.52
N ILE A 285 13.80 -16.93 4.21
CA ILE A 285 13.69 -15.77 3.31
C ILE A 285 12.27 -15.72 2.80
N ILE A 286 11.66 -14.53 2.81
CA ILE A 286 10.31 -14.33 2.32
C ILE A 286 10.38 -14.13 0.80
N THR A 287 10.04 -15.17 0.06
CA THR A 287 10.03 -15.16 -1.42
C THR A 287 8.65 -15.42 -2.02
N GLY A 288 7.72 -15.90 -1.22
CA GLY A 288 6.39 -16.29 -1.67
C GLY A 288 6.34 -17.61 -2.45
N PRO A 289 5.15 -18.04 -2.87
CA PRO A 289 4.96 -19.20 -3.71
C PRO A 289 5.40 -18.96 -5.15
N ASP A 290 5.76 -20.03 -5.89
CA ASP A 290 6.32 -19.97 -7.26
C ASP A 290 5.39 -19.30 -8.30
N ASN A 291 4.09 -19.25 -8.02
CA ASN A 291 3.10 -18.64 -8.89
C ASN A 291 2.88 -17.14 -8.64
N SER A 292 3.68 -16.54 -7.77
CA SER A 292 3.63 -15.09 -7.45
C SER A 292 4.92 -14.38 -7.89
N ASP A 293 4.76 -13.16 -8.40
CA ASP A 293 5.86 -12.32 -8.82
C ASP A 293 6.12 -11.24 -7.76
N HIS A 294 7.10 -11.53 -6.90
CA HIS A 294 7.51 -10.64 -5.81
C HIS A 294 8.41 -9.53 -6.37
N ILE A 295 8.01 -8.27 -6.24
CA ILE A 295 8.78 -7.10 -6.71
C ILE A 295 9.88 -6.65 -5.73
N PHE A 296 9.95 -7.26 -4.55
CA PHE A 296 10.89 -6.90 -3.48
C PHE A 296 10.87 -5.40 -3.16
N GLN A 297 9.67 -4.86 -2.93
CA GLN A 297 9.52 -3.55 -2.30
C GLN A 297 10.30 -3.53 -0.97
N MET A 298 10.24 -4.62 -0.23
CA MET A 298 11.08 -4.90 0.93
C MET A 298 11.75 -6.26 0.78
N PHE A 299 12.96 -6.40 1.34
CA PHE A 299 13.67 -7.66 1.47
C PHE A 299 13.64 -8.07 2.94
N SER A 300 12.92 -9.14 3.25
CA SER A 300 12.67 -9.56 4.62
C SER A 300 13.14 -10.98 4.88
N ILE A 301 13.72 -11.19 6.06
CA ILE A 301 14.16 -12.49 6.55
C ILE A 301 13.50 -12.79 7.89
N ARG A 302 13.23 -14.05 8.17
CA ARG A 302 12.79 -14.53 9.47
C ARG A 302 13.92 -15.26 10.15
N LEU A 303 14.16 -14.90 11.39
CA LEU A 303 15.16 -15.51 12.27
C LEU A 303 14.46 -16.44 13.28
N LYS A 304 15.24 -17.29 13.91
CA LYS A 304 14.71 -18.32 14.82
C LYS A 304 13.86 -17.76 15.96
N ASN A 305 14.22 -16.59 16.50
CA ASN A 305 13.52 -15.94 17.61
C ASN A 305 13.88 -14.46 17.70
N LYS A 306 13.19 -13.75 18.58
CA LYS A 306 13.37 -12.33 18.86
C LYS A 306 14.79 -11.96 19.27
N ASP A 307 15.43 -12.75 20.13
CA ASP A 307 16.77 -12.44 20.65
C ASP A 307 17.82 -12.44 19.53
N ILE A 308 17.76 -13.43 18.63
CA ILE A 308 18.65 -13.50 17.47
C ILE A 308 18.35 -12.35 16.50
N ARG A 309 17.07 -12.05 16.26
CA ARG A 309 16.64 -10.93 15.42
C ARG A 309 17.17 -9.60 15.96
N ASP A 310 17.01 -9.34 17.26
CA ASP A 310 17.43 -8.10 17.89
C ASP A 310 18.97 -7.97 17.93
N LYS A 311 19.69 -9.07 18.12
CA LYS A 311 21.17 -9.11 18.01
C LYS A 311 21.63 -8.75 16.59
N LEU A 312 21.02 -9.34 15.57
CA LEU A 312 21.35 -9.02 14.18
C LEU A 312 21.00 -7.58 13.83
N HIS A 313 19.81 -7.12 14.20
CA HIS A 313 19.39 -5.73 14.01
C HIS A 313 20.40 -4.75 14.61
N ASN A 314 20.76 -4.93 15.87
CA ASN A 314 21.75 -4.09 16.55
C ASN A 314 23.15 -4.16 15.90
N PHE A 315 23.55 -5.33 15.39
CA PHE A 315 24.81 -5.48 14.65
C PHE A 315 24.79 -4.70 13.34
N LEU A 316 23.70 -4.79 12.56
CA LEU A 316 23.55 -4.09 11.28
C LEU A 316 23.56 -2.57 11.51
N ILE A 317 22.85 -2.06 12.52
CA ILE A 317 22.87 -0.65 12.89
C ILE A 317 24.31 -0.18 13.20
N LYS A 318 25.07 -0.94 14.00
CA LYS A 318 26.48 -0.63 14.29
C LYS A 318 27.34 -0.60 13.03
N LYS A 319 26.98 -1.39 12.02
CA LYS A 319 27.63 -1.40 10.70
C LYS A 319 27.08 -0.34 9.74
N ARG A 320 26.18 0.52 10.21
CA ARG A 320 25.53 1.56 9.40
C ARG A 320 24.74 0.98 8.22
N ILE A 321 24.16 -0.21 8.43
CA ILE A 321 23.21 -0.87 7.53
C ILE A 321 21.83 -0.72 8.17
N PHE A 322 20.94 0.00 7.51
CA PHE A 322 19.59 0.21 8.03
C PHE A 322 18.81 -1.09 7.98
N SER A 323 18.15 -1.41 9.06
CA SER A 323 17.20 -2.50 9.15
C SER A 323 16.04 -2.11 10.05
N LYS A 324 14.90 -2.73 9.91
CA LYS A 324 13.69 -2.39 10.65
C LYS A 324 12.80 -3.61 10.86
N ILE A 325 11.98 -3.57 11.91
CA ILE A 325 10.93 -4.54 12.14
C ILE A 325 9.68 -4.03 11.40
N TYR A 326 9.31 -4.70 10.33
CA TYR A 326 8.12 -4.44 9.52
C TYR A 326 7.23 -5.70 9.49
N PHE A 327 6.13 -5.78 10.26
CA PHE A 327 5.55 -4.75 11.11
C PHE A 327 5.44 -5.23 12.55
N SER A 328 5.26 -4.29 13.49
CA SER A 328 4.73 -4.60 14.80
C SER A 328 3.22 -4.83 14.70
N PRO A 329 2.63 -5.79 15.42
CA PRO A 329 1.19 -6.07 15.34
C PRO A 329 0.34 -4.86 15.70
N ILE A 330 -0.62 -4.51 14.83
CA ILE A 330 -1.50 -3.35 15.06
C ILE A 330 -2.36 -3.57 16.31
N HIS A 331 -2.91 -4.78 16.49
CA HIS A 331 -3.78 -5.10 17.63
C HIS A 331 -3.07 -4.99 18.99
N LEU A 332 -1.73 -5.01 19.03
CA LEU A 332 -0.94 -4.81 20.26
C LEU A 332 -0.51 -3.34 20.48
N ASN A 333 -0.90 -2.41 19.62
CA ASN A 333 -0.70 -0.99 19.90
C ASN A 333 -1.66 -0.54 21.01
N SER A 334 -1.19 0.28 21.94
CA SER A 334 -1.95 0.73 23.12
C SER A 334 -3.32 1.33 22.75
N PHE A 335 -3.41 2.07 21.64
CA PHE A 335 -4.67 2.61 21.17
C PHE A 335 -5.71 1.52 20.87
N TYR A 336 -5.33 0.48 20.11
CA TYR A 336 -6.22 -0.62 19.72
C TYR A 336 -6.54 -1.54 20.90
N MET A 337 -5.55 -1.83 21.75
CA MET A 337 -5.75 -2.58 22.99
C MET A 337 -6.82 -1.91 23.88
N ASN A 338 -6.70 -0.61 24.08
CA ASN A 338 -7.65 0.14 24.91
C ASN A 338 -9.04 0.29 24.27
N LYS A 339 -9.09 0.47 22.94
CA LYS A 339 -10.36 0.73 22.24
C LYS A 339 -11.16 -0.54 21.96
N PHE A 340 -10.49 -1.65 21.67
CA PHE A 340 -11.13 -2.89 21.21
C PHE A 340 -10.85 -4.09 22.11
N ASN A 341 -10.20 -3.89 23.27
CA ASN A 341 -9.82 -4.94 24.22
C ASN A 341 -8.99 -6.07 23.56
N THR A 342 -8.15 -5.71 22.58
CA THR A 342 -7.26 -6.67 21.96
C THR A 342 -6.10 -7.00 22.90
N THR A 343 -5.60 -8.24 22.86
CA THR A 343 -4.59 -8.73 23.79
C THR A 343 -3.56 -9.58 23.08
N ASN A 344 -2.43 -9.77 23.72
CA ASN A 344 -1.41 -10.74 23.29
C ASN A 344 -2.01 -12.17 23.28
N GLY A 345 -1.65 -12.96 22.27
CA GLY A 345 -2.14 -14.33 22.05
C GLY A 345 -3.38 -14.42 21.15
N MET A 346 -3.99 -13.29 20.73
CA MET A 346 -5.13 -13.31 19.82
C MET A 346 -4.77 -13.72 18.40
N LEU A 347 -3.60 -13.33 17.92
CA LEU A 347 -3.15 -13.56 16.54
C LEU A 347 -1.74 -14.20 16.57
N PRO A 348 -1.67 -15.52 16.86
CA PRO A 348 -0.42 -16.17 17.18
C PRO A 348 0.61 -16.16 16.05
N ILE A 349 0.20 -16.26 14.80
CA ILE A 349 1.13 -16.22 13.65
C ILE A 349 1.65 -14.78 13.43
N THR A 350 0.79 -13.78 13.47
CA THR A 350 1.19 -12.37 13.40
C THR A 350 2.22 -12.02 14.48
N GLU A 351 1.97 -12.46 15.73
CA GLU A 351 2.85 -12.18 16.87
C GLU A 351 4.19 -12.92 16.75
N LEU A 352 4.14 -14.20 16.31
CA LEU A 352 5.34 -14.98 16.05
C LEU A 352 6.20 -14.34 14.96
N ILE A 353 5.61 -14.01 13.82
CA ILE A 353 6.30 -13.39 12.69
C ILE A 353 6.93 -12.06 13.09
N SER A 354 6.18 -11.20 13.78
CA SER A 354 6.69 -9.90 14.25
C SER A 354 7.90 -10.04 15.18
N ASN A 355 7.97 -11.11 15.96
CA ASN A 355 9.14 -11.42 16.80
C ASN A 355 10.35 -11.94 16.02
N GLN A 356 10.14 -12.48 14.83
CA GLN A 356 11.19 -13.13 14.02
C GLN A 356 11.68 -12.29 12.85
N ILE A 357 10.85 -11.37 12.33
CA ILE A 357 11.11 -10.67 11.06
C ILE A 357 12.12 -9.54 11.22
N LEU A 358 12.97 -9.40 10.20
CA LEU A 358 13.88 -8.27 10.01
C LEU A 358 13.90 -7.90 8.53
N THR A 359 13.68 -6.62 8.26
CA THR A 359 13.60 -6.04 6.91
C THR A 359 14.73 -5.05 6.70
#